data_c7f5426ef474c86eff9147965bd0849e
#
_entry.id   c7f5426ef474c86eff9147965bd0849e
#
_cell.length_a   1.000
_cell.length_b   1.000
_cell.length_c   1.000
_cell.angle_alpha   90.00
_cell.angle_beta   90.00
_cell.angle_gamma   90.00
#
_symmetry.space_group_name_H-M   'P 1'
#
loop_
_entity.id
_entity.type
_entity.pdbx_description
1 polymer ?
#
loop_
_entity_poly.entity_id
_entity_poly.type
_entity_poly.pdbx_seq_one_letter_code
_entity_poly.pdbx_strand_id
1 'polypeptide(L)'
;MAVELKGLTKRSENYSQWYNDLVVKADLAEQSPVRGCMVIKPYGYAIWEKMQRQLDDMFKETGHVNAYFPLLIRSHTSAVRPNTWKALPRNVRW
;
A
#
# COMPACT_ATOMS: atom_id res chain seq x y z
N MET A 1 -12.00 2.59 29.35
CA MET A 1 -10.67 2.18 29.84
C MET A 1 -9.61 2.74 28.92
N ALA A 2 -8.83 3.68 29.42
CA ALA A 2 -7.66 4.11 28.67
C ALA A 2 -6.60 3.01 28.78
N VAL A 3 -6.46 2.21 27.75
CA VAL A 3 -5.31 1.32 27.63
C VAL A 3 -4.13 2.25 27.38
N GLU A 4 -3.29 2.40 28.39
CA GLU A 4 -2.01 3.08 28.21
C GLU A 4 -1.21 2.33 27.16
N LEU A 5 -1.17 2.86 25.97
CA LEU A 5 -0.35 2.33 24.87
C LEU A 5 1.10 2.74 25.13
N LYS A 6 1.72 2.04 26.08
CA LYS A 6 3.14 2.23 26.38
C LYS A 6 3.96 2.06 25.10
N GLY A 7 4.75 3.06 24.78
CA GLY A 7 5.63 3.05 23.62
C GLY A 7 5.01 3.58 22.33
N LEU A 8 3.79 4.10 22.39
CA LEU A 8 3.18 4.81 21.26
C LEU A 8 3.43 6.31 21.40
N THR A 9 4.02 6.92 20.39
CA THR A 9 4.20 8.37 20.32
C THR A 9 2.85 9.05 20.21
N LYS A 10 2.67 10.19 20.88
CA LYS A 10 1.41 10.94 20.78
C LYS A 10 1.25 11.56 19.38
N ARG A 11 0.05 11.43 18.84
CA ARG A 11 -0.29 11.98 17.53
C ARG A 11 -0.05 13.49 17.44
N SER A 12 -0.28 14.22 18.54
CA SER A 12 -0.09 15.66 18.60
C SER A 12 1.39 16.08 18.63
N GLU A 13 2.28 15.21 19.07
CA GLU A 13 3.71 15.50 19.18
C GLU A 13 4.45 15.18 17.87
N ASN A 14 4.21 14.01 17.32
CA ASN A 14 4.83 13.58 16.05
C ASN A 14 3.90 12.63 15.31
N TYR A 15 3.18 13.15 14.35
CA TYR A 15 2.19 12.38 13.57
C TYR A 15 2.83 11.23 12.79
N SER A 16 3.96 11.47 12.13
CA SER A 16 4.64 10.46 11.32
C SER A 16 5.13 9.29 12.16
N GLN A 17 5.72 9.58 13.31
CA GLN A 17 6.19 8.55 14.23
C GLN A 17 5.02 7.80 14.86
N TRP A 18 3.96 8.49 15.22
CA TRP A 18 2.72 7.88 15.70
C TRP A 18 2.15 6.88 14.69
N TYR A 19 2.12 7.25 13.42
CA TYR A 19 1.63 6.37 12.35
C TYR A 19 2.46 5.09 12.24
N ASN A 20 3.77 5.21 12.22
CA ASN A 20 4.67 4.06 12.14
C ASN A 20 4.57 3.16 13.38
N ASP A 21 4.51 3.74 14.56
CA ASP A 21 4.35 3.00 15.80
C ASP A 21 3.01 2.25 15.83
N LEU A 22 1.95 2.89 15.35
CA LEU A 22 0.62 2.29 15.29
C LEU A 22 0.60 1.06 14.37
N VAL A 23 1.21 1.14 13.21
CA VAL A 23 1.29 0.03 12.26
C VAL A 23 1.98 -1.18 12.88
N VAL A 24 3.08 -0.97 13.60
CA VAL A 24 3.82 -2.04 14.28
C VAL A 24 3.06 -2.58 15.49
N LYS A 25 2.53 -1.70 16.34
CA LYS A 25 1.86 -2.08 17.60
C LYS A 25 0.52 -2.78 17.36
N ALA A 26 -0.20 -2.41 16.34
CA ALA A 26 -1.48 -3.02 15.99
C ALA A 26 -1.34 -4.28 15.12
N ASP A 27 -0.13 -4.73 14.86
CA ASP A 27 0.15 -5.88 13.99
C ASP A 27 -0.47 -5.77 12.61
N LEU A 28 -0.37 -4.60 12.01
CA LEU A 28 -0.94 -4.36 10.67
C LEU A 28 0.01 -4.77 9.56
N ALA A 29 1.30 -4.50 9.73
CA ALA A 29 2.33 -4.81 8.74
C ALA A 29 3.70 -4.95 9.40
N GLU A 30 4.62 -5.61 8.72
CA GLU A 30 6.01 -5.74 9.15
C GLU A 30 6.96 -5.70 7.95
N GLN A 31 8.22 -5.47 8.24
CA GLN A 31 9.27 -5.50 7.22
C GLN A 31 9.56 -6.93 6.80
N SER A 32 9.66 -7.16 5.49
CA SER A 32 10.11 -8.42 4.92
C SER A 32 11.65 -8.51 4.99
N PRO A 33 12.23 -9.72 4.99
CA PRO A 33 13.67 -9.90 4.80
C PRO A 33 14.16 -9.33 3.46
N VAL A 34 13.30 -9.21 2.49
CA VAL A 34 13.62 -8.61 1.19
C VAL A 34 13.48 -7.10 1.30
N ARG A 35 14.56 -6.38 0.99
CA ARG A 35 14.59 -4.92 1.07
C ARG A 35 13.54 -4.29 0.15
N GLY A 36 12.81 -3.33 0.68
CA GLY A 36 11.76 -2.63 -0.04
C GLY A 36 10.43 -3.36 -0.13
N CYS A 37 10.33 -4.54 0.44
CA CYS A 37 9.09 -5.31 0.50
C CYS A 37 8.55 -5.34 1.93
N MET A 38 7.23 -5.33 2.06
CA MET A 38 6.55 -5.42 3.34
C MET A 38 5.60 -6.61 3.36
N VAL A 39 5.44 -7.19 4.54
CA VAL A 39 4.40 -8.20 4.79
C VAL A 39 3.20 -7.49 5.39
N ILE A 40 2.07 -7.58 4.73
CA ILE A 40 0.81 -7.07 5.24
C ILE A 40 0.14 -8.18 6.05
N LYS A 41 0.01 -7.95 7.34
CA LYS A 41 -0.55 -8.92 8.28
C LYS A 41 -2.08 -8.97 8.20
N PRO A 42 -2.73 -10.01 8.76
CA PRO A 42 -4.18 -10.19 8.61
C PRO A 42 -5.03 -8.98 9.01
N TYR A 43 -4.71 -8.29 10.07
CA TYR A 43 -5.48 -7.11 10.48
C TYR A 43 -5.36 -5.95 9.48
N GLY A 44 -4.17 -5.69 8.97
CA GLY A 44 -3.94 -4.68 7.95
C GLY A 44 -4.59 -5.06 6.62
N TYR A 45 -4.48 -6.31 6.25
CA TYR A 45 -5.07 -6.81 5.01
C TYR A 45 -6.60 -6.79 5.05
N ALA A 46 -7.21 -7.03 6.22
CA ALA A 46 -8.66 -6.92 6.38
C ALA A 46 -9.18 -5.51 6.10
N ILE A 47 -8.44 -4.48 6.52
CA ILE A 47 -8.76 -3.09 6.20
C ILE A 47 -8.68 -2.86 4.69
N TRP A 48 -7.62 -3.34 4.05
CA TRP A 48 -7.42 -3.26 2.61
C TRP A 48 -8.54 -3.95 1.83
N GLU A 49 -8.93 -5.16 2.22
CA GLU A 49 -10.00 -5.92 1.58
C GLU A 49 -11.33 -5.16 1.61
N LYS A 50 -11.65 -4.52 2.72
CA LYS A 50 -12.88 -3.73 2.86
C LYS A 50 -12.89 -2.51 1.94
N MET A 51 -11.77 -1.78 1.89
CA MET A 51 -11.63 -0.64 0.99
C MET A 51 -11.67 -1.07 -0.48
N GLN A 52 -10.97 -2.14 -0.81
CA GLN A 52 -10.92 -2.70 -2.16
C GLN A 52 -12.29 -3.13 -2.64
N ARG A 53 -13.05 -3.85 -1.79
CA ARG A 53 -14.41 -4.31 -2.13
C ARG A 53 -15.35 -3.15 -2.41
N GLN A 54 -15.34 -2.14 -1.55
CA GLN A 54 -16.18 -0.96 -1.70
C GLN A 54 -15.90 -0.25 -3.03
N LEU A 55 -14.64 -0.01 -3.34
CA LEU A 55 -14.22 0.66 -4.56
C LEU A 55 -14.48 -0.19 -5.80
N ASP A 56 -14.24 -1.49 -5.72
CA ASP A 56 -14.49 -2.44 -6.80
C ASP A 56 -15.97 -2.49 -7.18
N ASP A 57 -16.85 -2.54 -6.18
CA ASP A 57 -18.28 -2.53 -6.40
C ASP A 57 -18.75 -1.24 -7.09
N MET A 58 -18.18 -0.09 -6.70
CA MET A 58 -18.46 1.19 -7.34
C MET A 58 -18.05 1.21 -8.80
N PHE A 59 -16.91 0.66 -9.14
CA PHE A 59 -16.44 0.56 -10.53
C PHE A 59 -17.31 -0.40 -11.36
N LYS A 60 -17.72 -1.52 -10.79
CA LYS A 60 -18.55 -2.50 -11.47
C LYS A 60 -19.95 -1.98 -11.77
N GLU A 61 -20.50 -1.12 -10.93
CA GLU A 61 -21.79 -0.46 -11.16
C GLU A 61 -21.79 0.38 -12.46
N THR A 62 -20.64 0.89 -12.87
CA THR A 62 -20.48 1.67 -14.10
C THR A 62 -20.07 0.84 -15.30
N GLY A 63 -20.08 -0.49 -15.20
CA GLY A 63 -19.79 -1.41 -16.30
C GLY A 63 -18.33 -1.78 -16.48
N HIS A 64 -17.46 -1.39 -15.57
CA HIS A 64 -16.03 -1.78 -15.59
C HIS A 64 -15.86 -3.23 -15.20
N VAL A 65 -14.87 -3.89 -15.77
CA VAL A 65 -14.49 -5.26 -15.45
C VAL A 65 -13.02 -5.32 -15.02
N ASN A 66 -12.72 -6.26 -14.14
CA ASN A 66 -11.35 -6.40 -13.62
C ASN A 66 -10.46 -7.13 -14.61
N ALA A 67 -9.20 -6.70 -14.67
CA ALA A 67 -8.14 -7.38 -15.37
C ALA A 67 -6.91 -7.46 -14.46
N TYR A 68 -6.09 -8.44 -14.68
CA TYR A 68 -4.84 -8.63 -13.94
C TYR A 68 -3.66 -8.54 -14.90
N PHE A 69 -2.80 -7.57 -14.67
CA PHE A 69 -1.58 -7.38 -15.45
C PHE A 69 -0.36 -7.94 -14.71
N PRO A 70 0.65 -8.45 -15.43
CA PRO A 70 1.88 -8.88 -14.80
C PRO A 70 2.58 -7.75 -14.05
N LEU A 71 3.10 -8.07 -12.87
CA LEU A 71 3.88 -7.11 -12.07
C LEU A 71 5.19 -6.75 -12.75
N LEU A 72 5.82 -7.73 -13.42
CA LEU A 72 7.13 -7.57 -14.03
C LEU A 72 7.00 -7.29 -15.53
N ILE A 73 7.74 -6.30 -16.00
CA ILE A 73 7.83 -5.93 -17.40
C ILE A 73 9.25 -6.25 -17.88
N ARG A 74 9.36 -6.85 -19.08
CA ARG A 74 10.67 -7.09 -19.70
C ARG A 74 11.37 -5.74 -19.96
N SER A 75 12.65 -5.68 -19.63
CA SER A 75 13.46 -4.47 -19.85
C SER A 75 13.45 -4.01 -21.31
N HIS A 76 13.41 -4.94 -22.25
CA HIS A 76 13.26 -4.64 -23.66
C HIS A 76 11.97 -3.86 -23.98
N THR A 77 10.85 -4.24 -23.34
CA THR A 77 9.56 -3.54 -23.54
C THR A 77 9.62 -2.10 -23.00
N SER A 78 10.29 -1.89 -21.88
CA SER A 78 10.52 -0.57 -21.31
C SER A 78 11.39 0.29 -22.22
N ALA A 79 12.39 -0.30 -22.88
CA ALA A 79 13.27 0.40 -23.81
C ALA A 79 12.55 0.83 -25.09
N VAL A 80 11.57 0.03 -25.57
CA VAL A 80 10.80 0.32 -26.79
C VAL A 80 9.84 1.48 -26.62
N ARG A 81 9.41 1.78 -25.38
CA ARG A 81 8.48 2.90 -25.09
C ARG A 81 9.05 3.87 -24.05
N PRO A 82 10.23 4.46 -24.30
CA PRO A 82 10.87 5.33 -23.31
C PRO A 82 10.05 6.57 -22.96
N ASN A 83 9.23 7.06 -23.90
CA ASN A 83 8.43 8.26 -23.68
C ASN A 83 7.17 8.02 -22.85
N THR A 84 6.63 6.81 -22.84
CA THR A 84 5.43 6.47 -22.07
C THR A 84 5.72 6.53 -20.58
N TRP A 85 6.80 5.92 -20.12
CA TRP A 85 7.13 5.92 -18.69
C TRP A 85 7.72 7.25 -18.21
N LYS A 86 8.35 8.04 -19.10
CA LYS A 86 8.81 9.40 -18.78
C LYS A 86 7.67 10.35 -18.44
N ALA A 87 6.49 10.13 -19.01
CA ALA A 87 5.29 10.90 -18.73
C ALA A 87 4.65 10.56 -17.38
N LEU A 88 5.01 9.43 -16.77
CA LEU A 88 4.49 9.03 -15.47
C LEU A 88 5.09 9.87 -14.33
N PRO A 89 4.31 10.15 -13.27
CA PRO A 89 4.84 10.80 -12.08
C PRO A 89 6.04 10.03 -11.50
N ARG A 90 6.95 10.78 -10.90
CA ARG A 90 8.20 10.21 -10.38
C ARG A 90 8.00 9.09 -9.36
N ASN A 91 6.93 9.15 -8.61
CA ASN A 91 6.57 8.14 -7.62
C ASN A 91 6.03 6.82 -8.21
N VAL A 92 5.74 6.80 -9.49
CA VAL A 92 5.26 5.61 -10.21
C VAL A 92 6.39 4.97 -11.05
N ARG A 93 7.51 5.65 -11.20
CA ARG A 93 8.69 5.12 -11.93
C ARG A 93 9.47 4.17 -11.04
N TRP A 94 9.83 3.06 -11.62
CA TRP A 94 10.65 2.02 -10.98
C TRP A 94 12.13 2.34 -11.09
#